data_9cb6c996937841c399eba08cef08c5fa
#
_entry.id   9cb6c996937841c399eba08cef08c5fa
#
_cell.length_a   1.000
_cell.length_b   1.000
_cell.length_c   1.000
_cell.angle_alpha   90.00
_cell.angle_beta   90.00
_cell.angle_gamma   90.00
#
_symmetry.space_group_name_H-M   'P 1'
#
loop_
_entity.id
_entity.type
_entity.pdbx_description
1 polymer ?
#
loop_
_entity_poly.entity_id
_entity_poly.type
_entity_poly.pdbx_seq_one_letter_code
_entity_poly.pdbx_strand_id
1 'polypeptide(L)'
;MNNTVLLRVNGREWGGWTTVRISAGVDRAARDFNVEITRQWPGATDSTPQIKNGDAVEVRIGDDLVLTGWVEATPVRYNARSLSMAIVGRSKTGDLIDCTATPSQHTGATLAEIAASLAGPFKVNVIDAGAPTTALIDAQPQHGETVIDCLYRLLGQVQALVYDNEKGDLVLGVVGSAKAATALVLGENVLSCDTERSIKDRFSEYLITGQRPGTDDDFGEATIAAIKQKSGDSAITRYRPHTIQQSGAATSATCKARCEFEQAQRAAKTRETTYTVQGWRQGDGALWAPNMKVIVYDPFCGFDNEELVIGEVTFIKGDQGTTTELRVAPADAYLPQPAAPKKKKSGDDEDWLF
;
A
#
# COMPACT_ATOMS: atom_id res chain seq x y z
N MET A 1 -0.76 -30.01 -2.37
CA MET A 1 -0.40 -28.79 -3.13
C MET A 1 1.08 -28.50 -2.93
N ASN A 2 1.80 -28.09 -3.96
CA ASN A 2 3.23 -27.81 -3.87
C ASN A 2 3.43 -26.39 -3.29
N ASN A 3 4.11 -26.30 -2.14
CA ASN A 3 4.47 -25.05 -1.47
C ASN A 3 6.00 -24.83 -1.48
N THR A 4 6.71 -25.42 -2.45
CA THR A 4 8.14 -25.18 -2.60
C THR A 4 8.39 -23.76 -3.09
N VAL A 5 9.26 -23.03 -2.41
CA VAL A 5 9.68 -21.70 -2.87
C VAL A 5 10.86 -21.83 -3.80
N LEU A 6 10.72 -21.26 -4.98
CA LEU A 6 11.74 -21.20 -6.02
C LEU A 6 12.05 -19.76 -6.39
N LEU A 7 13.33 -19.45 -6.50
CA LEU A 7 13.82 -18.23 -7.13
C LEU A 7 14.31 -18.60 -8.52
N ARG A 8 13.78 -17.93 -9.55
CA ARG A 8 14.26 -18.03 -10.91
C ARG A 8 15.12 -16.83 -11.21
N VAL A 9 16.44 -17.04 -11.33
CA VAL A 9 17.43 -15.99 -11.59
C VAL A 9 18.29 -16.39 -12.77
N ASN A 10 18.40 -15.50 -13.76
CA ASN A 10 19.19 -15.74 -14.98
C ASN A 10 18.85 -17.07 -15.69
N GLY A 11 17.54 -17.43 -15.72
CA GLY A 11 17.03 -18.65 -16.36
C GLY A 11 17.28 -19.94 -15.56
N ARG A 12 17.82 -19.87 -14.35
CA ARG A 12 18.04 -21.00 -13.43
C ARG A 12 17.12 -20.92 -12.23
N GLU A 13 16.73 -22.09 -11.72
CA GLU A 13 15.90 -22.22 -10.54
C GLU A 13 16.75 -22.54 -9.31
N TRP A 14 16.47 -21.84 -8.23
CA TRP A 14 17.14 -21.95 -6.95
C TRP A 14 16.12 -22.23 -5.86
N GLY A 15 16.40 -23.18 -4.98
CA GLY A 15 15.49 -23.61 -3.94
C GLY A 15 16.24 -24.20 -2.74
N GLY A 16 15.49 -24.85 -1.83
CA GLY A 16 16.08 -25.44 -0.62
C GLY A 16 16.25 -24.46 0.52
N TRP A 17 15.45 -23.36 0.52
CA TRP A 17 15.47 -22.32 1.54
C TRP A 17 15.08 -22.87 2.90
N THR A 18 15.85 -22.52 3.94
CA THR A 18 15.54 -22.82 5.34
C THR A 18 14.56 -21.81 5.90
N THR A 19 14.72 -20.53 5.55
CA THR A 19 13.82 -19.45 5.93
C THR A 19 13.31 -18.73 4.69
N VAL A 20 12.04 -18.38 4.70
CA VAL A 20 11.38 -17.58 3.65
C VAL A 20 10.50 -16.53 4.31
N ARG A 21 10.60 -15.31 3.83
CA ARG A 21 9.65 -14.23 4.12
C ARG A 21 9.36 -13.49 2.82
N ILE A 22 8.09 -13.42 2.43
CA ILE A 22 7.63 -12.69 1.23
C ILE A 22 6.44 -11.86 1.66
N SER A 23 6.51 -10.54 1.46
CA SER A 23 5.45 -9.62 1.88
C SER A 23 4.87 -8.84 0.69
N ALA A 24 3.55 -8.65 0.71
CA ALA A 24 2.79 -7.85 -0.25
C ALA A 24 1.67 -7.10 0.46
N GLY A 25 1.41 -5.85 0.09
CA GLY A 25 0.38 -5.04 0.76
C GLY A 25 -0.22 -3.94 -0.12
N VAL A 26 -1.38 -3.41 0.30
CA VAL A 26 -2.09 -2.32 -0.41
C VAL A 26 -1.57 -0.93 -0.08
N ASP A 27 -0.86 -0.79 1.02
CA ASP A 27 -0.25 0.44 1.51
C ASP A 27 1.27 0.49 1.29
N ARG A 28 1.76 -0.40 0.42
CA ARG A 28 3.16 -0.45 -0.02
C ARG A 28 3.24 -0.59 -1.54
N ALA A 29 4.06 0.24 -2.14
CA ALA A 29 4.19 0.27 -3.59
C ALA A 29 5.06 -0.85 -4.17
N ALA A 30 5.78 -1.61 -3.32
CA ALA A 30 6.61 -2.73 -3.75
C ALA A 30 6.52 -3.90 -2.76
N ARG A 31 6.40 -5.11 -3.31
CA ARG A 31 6.57 -6.38 -2.59
C ARG A 31 8.03 -6.59 -2.26
N ASP A 32 8.32 -7.32 -1.20
CA ASP A 32 9.67 -7.71 -0.83
C ASP A 32 9.77 -9.20 -0.55
N PHE A 33 10.97 -9.73 -0.68
CA PHE A 33 11.29 -11.08 -0.27
C PHE A 33 12.65 -11.14 0.42
N ASN A 34 12.75 -12.07 1.36
CA ASN A 34 13.99 -12.49 2.01
C ASN A 34 13.97 -14.01 2.12
N VAL A 35 14.96 -14.67 1.53
CA VAL A 35 15.14 -16.12 1.63
C VAL A 35 16.53 -16.44 2.13
N GLU A 36 16.64 -17.39 3.04
CA GLU A 36 17.92 -17.79 3.66
C GLU A 36 18.21 -19.27 3.47
N ILE A 37 19.49 -19.61 3.39
CA ILE A 37 19.99 -20.96 3.37
C ILE A 37 21.18 -21.09 4.33
N THR A 38 21.21 -22.17 5.11
CA THR A 38 22.32 -22.54 5.95
C THR A 38 23.18 -23.56 5.20
N ARG A 39 24.41 -23.20 4.83
CA ARG A 39 25.37 -23.94 4.00
C ARG A 39 25.27 -23.67 2.50
N GLN A 40 26.17 -24.32 1.76
CA GLN A 40 26.29 -24.18 0.32
C GLN A 40 24.98 -24.51 -0.40
N TRP A 41 24.75 -23.84 -1.52
CA TRP A 41 23.64 -24.14 -2.42
C TRP A 41 23.63 -25.63 -2.77
N PRO A 42 22.50 -26.33 -2.75
CA PRO A 42 22.44 -27.68 -3.27
C PRO A 42 22.92 -27.72 -4.73
N GLY A 43 23.99 -28.49 -4.99
CA GLY A 43 24.62 -28.55 -6.30
C GLY A 43 25.60 -27.43 -6.61
N ALA A 44 25.96 -26.57 -5.65
CA ALA A 44 26.99 -25.57 -5.83
C ALA A 44 28.37 -26.24 -6.02
N THR A 45 28.99 -25.96 -7.15
CA THR A 45 30.40 -26.23 -7.41
C THR A 45 31.10 -24.89 -7.58
N ASP A 46 32.43 -24.84 -7.54
CA ASP A 46 33.21 -23.61 -7.73
C ASP A 46 32.90 -22.88 -9.05
N SER A 47 32.30 -23.58 -10.02
CA SER A 47 31.86 -23.04 -11.31
C SER A 47 30.38 -22.65 -11.37
N THR A 48 29.60 -22.79 -10.26
CA THR A 48 28.16 -22.46 -10.25
C THR A 48 27.98 -20.95 -10.27
N PRO A 49 27.18 -20.38 -11.20
CA PRO A 49 26.90 -18.96 -11.21
C PRO A 49 26.29 -18.53 -9.88
N GLN A 50 26.84 -17.49 -9.29
CA GLN A 50 26.30 -16.89 -8.07
C GLN A 50 25.16 -15.93 -8.42
N ILE A 51 24.16 -15.84 -7.56
CA ILE A 51 23.16 -14.77 -7.61
C ILE A 51 23.86 -13.49 -7.15
N LYS A 52 23.70 -12.42 -7.92
CA LYS A 52 24.35 -11.13 -7.67
C LYS A 52 23.30 -10.04 -7.45
N ASN A 53 23.70 -9.00 -6.75
CA ASN A 53 22.91 -7.79 -6.63
C ASN A 53 22.66 -7.19 -8.03
N GLY A 54 21.43 -6.81 -8.31
CA GLY A 54 20.97 -6.33 -9.62
C GLY A 54 20.48 -7.42 -10.57
N ASP A 55 20.59 -8.70 -10.22
CA ASP A 55 20.02 -9.77 -11.03
C ASP A 55 18.49 -9.71 -11.04
N ALA A 56 17.88 -9.94 -12.20
CA ALA A 56 16.44 -10.09 -12.32
C ALA A 56 15.98 -11.39 -11.67
N VAL A 57 14.90 -11.33 -10.92
CA VAL A 57 14.36 -12.47 -10.16
C VAL A 57 12.85 -12.61 -10.31
N GLU A 58 12.40 -13.86 -10.44
CA GLU A 58 11.03 -14.29 -10.20
C GLU A 58 10.98 -15.15 -8.94
N VAL A 59 10.08 -14.84 -8.03
CA VAL A 59 9.81 -15.64 -6.84
C VAL A 59 8.51 -16.41 -7.06
N ARG A 60 8.54 -17.72 -6.85
CA ARG A 60 7.38 -18.61 -7.04
C ARG A 60 7.12 -19.46 -5.79
N ILE A 61 5.85 -19.75 -5.56
CA ILE A 61 5.38 -20.73 -4.56
C ILE A 61 4.66 -21.85 -5.32
N GLY A 62 5.35 -22.97 -5.50
CA GLY A 62 4.91 -23.99 -6.45
C GLY A 62 4.85 -23.43 -7.87
N ASP A 63 3.67 -23.49 -8.49
CA ASP A 63 3.44 -22.98 -9.84
C ASP A 63 3.01 -21.50 -9.86
N ASP A 64 2.70 -20.93 -8.70
CA ASP A 64 2.23 -19.54 -8.60
C ASP A 64 3.38 -18.55 -8.57
N LEU A 65 3.35 -17.57 -9.46
CA LEU A 65 4.22 -16.39 -9.42
C LEU A 65 3.78 -15.50 -8.25
N VAL A 66 4.74 -15.04 -7.44
CA VAL A 66 4.46 -14.21 -6.25
C VAL A 66 5.10 -12.84 -6.36
N LEU A 67 6.28 -12.78 -6.99
CA LEU A 67 7.01 -11.53 -7.16
C LEU A 67 7.89 -11.60 -8.41
N THR A 68 7.97 -10.49 -9.14
CA THR A 68 8.95 -10.26 -10.22
C THR A 68 9.68 -8.97 -9.93
N GLY A 69 11.01 -9.01 -9.87
CA GLY A 69 11.79 -7.84 -9.48
C GLY A 69 13.30 -8.05 -9.57
N TRP A 70 14.01 -7.49 -8.60
CA TRP A 70 15.46 -7.43 -8.55
C TRP A 70 16.00 -7.97 -7.24
N VAL A 71 17.17 -8.61 -7.31
CA VAL A 71 17.98 -8.93 -6.14
C VAL A 71 18.70 -7.65 -5.70
N GLU A 72 18.44 -7.18 -4.49
CA GLU A 72 19.05 -5.95 -3.96
C GLU A 72 20.25 -6.23 -3.08
N ALA A 73 20.18 -7.32 -2.29
CA ALA A 73 21.27 -7.66 -1.37
C ALA A 73 21.46 -9.17 -1.26
N THR A 74 22.70 -9.58 -1.05
CA THR A 74 23.10 -10.96 -0.80
C THR A 74 23.93 -11.04 0.49
N PRO A 75 23.32 -10.78 1.68
CA PRO A 75 24.04 -10.76 2.93
C PRO A 75 24.56 -12.15 3.31
N VAL A 76 25.80 -12.19 3.76
CA VAL A 76 26.46 -13.39 4.30
C VAL A 76 26.79 -13.15 5.75
N ARG A 77 26.39 -14.08 6.63
CA ARG A 77 26.71 -14.05 8.06
C ARG A 77 27.37 -15.36 8.44
N TYR A 78 28.52 -15.29 9.09
CA TYR A 78 29.19 -16.48 9.60
C TYR A 78 29.81 -16.27 10.98
N ASN A 79 29.89 -17.35 11.73
CA ASN A 79 30.65 -17.44 12.96
C ASN A 79 31.32 -18.83 13.04
N ALA A 80 31.97 -19.15 14.16
CA ALA A 80 32.69 -20.43 14.32
C ALA A 80 31.81 -21.69 14.16
N ARG A 81 30.45 -21.56 14.20
CA ARG A 81 29.52 -22.69 14.21
C ARG A 81 28.51 -22.68 13.06
N SER A 82 28.30 -21.55 12.43
CA SER A 82 27.26 -21.38 11.43
C SER A 82 27.68 -20.46 10.29
N LEU A 83 27.19 -20.78 9.11
CA LEU A 83 27.21 -19.92 7.92
C LEU A 83 25.78 -19.79 7.42
N SER A 84 25.29 -18.59 7.29
CA SER A 84 24.01 -18.29 6.62
C SER A 84 24.22 -17.32 5.47
N MET A 85 23.49 -17.53 4.40
CA MET A 85 23.46 -16.67 3.23
C MET A 85 21.99 -16.34 2.97
N ALA A 86 21.71 -15.07 2.68
CA ALA A 86 20.38 -14.65 2.32
C ALA A 86 20.36 -13.99 0.94
N ILE A 87 19.21 -13.97 0.32
CA ILE A 87 18.90 -13.19 -0.86
C ILE A 87 17.70 -12.35 -0.54
N VAL A 88 17.87 -11.05 -0.69
CA VAL A 88 16.87 -10.04 -0.41
C VAL A 88 16.63 -9.24 -1.68
N GLY A 89 15.35 -8.94 -1.95
CA GLY A 89 15.00 -8.11 -3.08
C GLY A 89 13.58 -7.60 -3.01
N ARG A 90 13.25 -6.74 -3.97
CA ARG A 90 11.93 -6.16 -4.12
C ARG A 90 11.40 -6.34 -5.55
N SER A 91 10.10 -6.12 -5.71
CA SER A 91 9.47 -6.07 -7.03
C SER A 91 10.03 -4.91 -7.87
N LYS A 92 9.77 -4.94 -9.19
CA LYS A 92 10.23 -3.88 -10.12
C LYS A 92 9.84 -2.48 -9.69
N THR A 93 8.69 -2.34 -9.02
CA THR A 93 8.20 -1.07 -8.49
C THR A 93 9.08 -0.48 -7.39
N GLY A 94 10.02 -1.24 -6.84
CA GLY A 94 11.04 -0.73 -5.92
C GLY A 94 11.82 0.43 -6.50
N ASP A 95 12.16 0.38 -7.81
CA ASP A 95 12.85 1.48 -8.49
C ASP A 95 12.01 2.77 -8.52
N LEU A 96 10.67 2.67 -8.52
CA LEU A 96 9.79 3.83 -8.49
C LEU A 96 9.78 4.53 -7.11
N ILE A 97 10.12 3.77 -6.05
CA ILE A 97 10.23 4.31 -4.68
C ILE A 97 11.57 5.05 -4.52
N ASP A 98 12.64 4.48 -5.06
CA ASP A 98 13.99 4.96 -4.81
C ASP A 98 14.44 6.04 -5.81
N CYS A 99 13.89 6.02 -7.02
CA CYS A 99 14.37 6.85 -8.11
C CYS A 99 13.51 8.10 -8.32
N THR A 100 14.18 9.20 -8.65
CA THR A 100 13.55 10.48 -8.95
C THR A 100 12.73 10.41 -10.24
N ALA A 101 11.53 10.99 -10.21
CA ALA A 101 10.67 11.12 -11.37
C ALA A 101 11.30 12.03 -12.42
N THR A 102 11.19 11.62 -13.69
CA THR A 102 11.61 12.49 -14.81
C THR A 102 10.72 13.74 -14.85
N PRO A 103 11.31 14.95 -14.92
CA PRO A 103 10.52 16.18 -15.05
C PRO A 103 9.59 16.10 -16.28
N SER A 104 8.31 16.26 -16.04
CA SER A 104 7.27 16.21 -17.07
C SER A 104 6.09 17.06 -16.65
N GLN A 105 5.34 17.59 -17.62
CA GLN A 105 4.14 18.36 -17.37
C GLN A 105 2.93 17.63 -17.93
N HIS A 106 1.93 17.41 -17.09
CA HIS A 106 0.69 16.75 -17.45
C HIS A 106 -0.49 17.69 -17.21
N THR A 107 -1.20 18.04 -18.28
CA THR A 107 -2.37 18.92 -18.21
C THR A 107 -3.61 18.13 -18.61
N GLY A 108 -4.58 18.03 -17.71
CA GLY A 108 -5.83 17.34 -17.98
C GLY A 108 -5.71 15.81 -18.13
N ALA A 109 -4.60 15.22 -17.74
CA ALA A 109 -4.37 13.78 -17.77
C ALA A 109 -4.99 13.08 -16.55
N THR A 110 -5.34 11.82 -16.68
CA THR A 110 -5.80 10.94 -15.61
C THR A 110 -4.61 10.46 -14.76
N LEU A 111 -4.87 9.97 -13.54
CA LEU A 111 -3.82 9.34 -12.72
C LEU A 111 -3.13 8.18 -13.44
N ALA A 112 -3.89 7.37 -14.19
CA ALA A 112 -3.35 6.23 -14.93
C ALA A 112 -2.38 6.67 -16.05
N GLU A 113 -2.72 7.70 -16.81
CA GLU A 113 -1.86 8.26 -17.86
C GLU A 113 -0.57 8.85 -17.29
N ILE A 114 -0.67 9.57 -16.17
CA ILE A 114 0.49 10.14 -15.47
C ILE A 114 1.39 9.04 -14.93
N ALA A 115 0.81 8.06 -14.23
CA ALA A 115 1.54 6.92 -13.70
C ALA A 115 2.25 6.14 -14.81
N ALA A 116 1.59 5.88 -15.94
CA ALA A 116 2.18 5.21 -17.09
C ALA A 116 3.36 6.00 -17.68
N SER A 117 3.24 7.32 -17.78
CA SER A 117 4.32 8.20 -18.24
C SER A 117 5.53 8.16 -17.31
N LEU A 118 5.30 8.23 -15.98
CA LEU A 118 6.36 8.26 -14.98
C LEU A 118 7.02 6.88 -14.76
N ALA A 119 6.27 5.78 -14.85
CA ALA A 119 6.76 4.42 -14.67
C ALA A 119 7.41 3.84 -15.94
N GLY A 120 7.07 4.37 -17.11
CA GLY A 120 7.55 3.89 -18.43
C GLY A 120 9.07 3.77 -18.55
N PRO A 121 9.88 4.76 -18.17
CA PRO A 121 11.34 4.69 -18.19
C PRO A 121 11.92 3.50 -17.41
N PHE A 122 11.23 3.07 -16.36
CA PHE A 122 11.60 1.91 -15.51
C PHE A 122 11.09 0.57 -16.05
N LYS A 123 10.39 0.57 -17.19
CA LYS A 123 9.76 -0.61 -17.79
C LYS A 123 8.75 -1.29 -16.84
N VAL A 124 8.11 -0.51 -16.00
CA VAL A 124 7.01 -0.91 -15.12
C VAL A 124 5.71 -0.58 -15.83
N ASN A 125 4.87 -1.59 -16.07
CA ASN A 125 3.55 -1.36 -16.62
C ASN A 125 2.62 -0.81 -15.52
N VAL A 126 1.61 -0.06 -15.93
CA VAL A 126 0.56 0.43 -15.05
C VAL A 126 -0.75 -0.24 -15.42
N ILE A 127 -1.40 -0.84 -14.41
CA ILE A 127 -2.69 -1.50 -14.54
C ILE A 127 -3.74 -0.64 -13.85
N ASP A 128 -4.74 -0.20 -14.61
CA ASP A 128 -5.93 0.43 -14.05
C ASP A 128 -6.92 -0.66 -13.61
N ALA A 129 -7.11 -0.78 -12.30
CA ALA A 129 -8.02 -1.72 -11.65
C ALA A 129 -9.23 -0.99 -11.04
N GLY A 130 -9.75 0.01 -11.73
CA GLY A 130 -10.93 0.78 -11.35
C GLY A 130 -10.63 2.10 -10.64
N ALA A 131 -9.44 2.67 -10.86
CA ALA A 131 -9.15 4.02 -10.38
C ALA A 131 -10.05 5.07 -11.05
N PRO A 132 -10.40 6.18 -10.36
CA PRO A 132 -11.21 7.24 -10.95
C PRO A 132 -10.51 7.87 -12.16
N THR A 133 -11.24 8.01 -13.26
CA THR A 133 -10.76 8.61 -14.52
C THR A 133 -10.80 10.15 -14.52
N THR A 134 -10.79 10.75 -13.34
CA THR A 134 -10.80 12.19 -13.18
C THR A 134 -9.49 12.79 -13.68
N ALA A 135 -9.58 13.74 -14.61
CA ALA A 135 -8.42 14.52 -15.05
C ALA A 135 -7.86 15.40 -13.93
N LEU A 136 -6.55 15.35 -13.74
CA LEU A 136 -5.84 16.08 -12.70
C LEU A 136 -5.41 17.47 -13.20
N ILE A 137 -5.33 18.40 -12.27
CA ILE A 137 -4.83 19.77 -12.52
C ILE A 137 -3.43 19.86 -11.90
N ASP A 138 -2.48 20.40 -12.64
CA ASP A 138 -1.08 20.61 -12.18
C ASP A 138 -0.41 19.33 -11.66
N ALA A 139 -0.50 18.27 -12.45
CA ALA A 139 0.07 16.97 -12.15
C ALA A 139 1.50 16.85 -12.70
N GLN A 140 2.42 17.60 -12.13
CA GLN A 140 3.85 17.55 -12.48
C GLN A 140 4.67 17.05 -11.28
N PRO A 141 5.74 16.24 -11.51
CA PRO A 141 6.69 15.91 -10.46
C PRO A 141 7.37 17.16 -9.91
N GLN A 142 7.56 17.23 -8.59
CA GLN A 142 8.36 18.25 -7.97
C GLN A 142 9.85 17.93 -8.13
N HIS A 143 10.71 18.95 -8.04
CA HIS A 143 12.15 18.72 -8.17
C HIS A 143 12.68 17.81 -7.06
N GLY A 144 13.30 16.69 -7.46
CA GLY A 144 13.82 15.68 -6.53
C GLY A 144 12.79 14.69 -5.98
N GLU A 145 11.51 14.82 -6.33
CA GLU A 145 10.44 13.92 -5.91
C GLU A 145 10.59 12.55 -6.58
N THR A 146 10.41 11.45 -5.84
CA THR A 146 10.38 10.12 -6.43
C THR A 146 9.09 9.87 -7.21
N VAL A 147 9.08 8.83 -8.05
CA VAL A 147 7.86 8.50 -8.82
C VAL A 147 6.70 8.20 -7.87
N ILE A 148 6.94 7.41 -6.84
CA ILE A 148 5.89 7.02 -5.87
C ILE A 148 5.44 8.20 -5.02
N ASP A 149 6.35 9.07 -4.57
CA ASP A 149 5.97 10.27 -3.81
C ASP A 149 5.09 11.20 -4.64
N CYS A 150 5.42 11.36 -5.93
CA CYS A 150 4.59 12.12 -6.87
C CYS A 150 3.18 11.51 -6.98
N LEU A 151 3.08 10.20 -7.18
CA LEU A 151 1.79 9.51 -7.25
C LEU A 151 1.01 9.63 -5.95
N TYR A 152 1.62 9.42 -4.79
CA TYR A 152 0.96 9.57 -3.48
C TYR A 152 0.45 10.98 -3.23
N ARG A 153 1.21 12.00 -3.64
CA ARG A 153 0.74 13.38 -3.58
C ARG A 153 -0.47 13.62 -4.49
N LEU A 154 -0.48 13.02 -5.68
CA LEU A 154 -1.60 13.12 -6.62
C LEU A 154 -2.84 12.37 -6.13
N LEU A 155 -2.69 11.31 -5.31
CA LEU A 155 -3.82 10.63 -4.66
C LEU A 155 -4.67 11.58 -3.78
N GLY A 156 -4.12 12.68 -3.31
CA GLY A 156 -4.90 13.74 -2.66
C GLY A 156 -5.95 14.40 -3.58
N GLN A 157 -5.92 14.15 -4.89
CA GLN A 157 -6.88 14.66 -5.86
C GLN A 157 -7.83 13.58 -6.40
N VAL A 158 -7.50 12.30 -6.22
CA VAL A 158 -8.31 11.14 -6.64
C VAL A 158 -8.26 10.05 -5.59
N GLN A 159 -9.37 9.35 -5.41
CA GLN A 159 -9.46 8.26 -4.43
C GLN A 159 -9.08 6.93 -5.10
N ALA A 160 -7.79 6.56 -5.05
CA ALA A 160 -7.28 5.31 -5.57
C ALA A 160 -6.22 4.71 -4.63
N LEU A 161 -6.01 3.41 -4.70
CA LEU A 161 -4.85 2.72 -4.12
C LEU A 161 -3.73 2.65 -5.15
N VAL A 162 -2.49 2.70 -4.68
CA VAL A 162 -1.29 2.49 -5.49
C VAL A 162 -0.47 1.40 -4.83
N TYR A 163 -0.40 0.24 -5.46
CA TYR A 163 0.33 -0.93 -4.99
C TYR A 163 0.86 -1.74 -6.18
N ASP A 164 1.58 -2.83 -5.95
CA ASP A 164 2.10 -3.68 -7.01
C ASP A 164 1.40 -5.03 -7.11
N ASN A 165 1.58 -5.72 -8.25
CA ASN A 165 1.16 -7.10 -8.43
C ASN A 165 2.37 -8.06 -8.48
N GLU A 166 2.09 -9.37 -8.65
CA GLU A 166 3.12 -10.42 -8.73
C GLU A 166 4.05 -10.31 -9.95
N LYS A 167 3.64 -9.60 -10.99
CA LYS A 167 4.45 -9.35 -12.20
C LYS A 167 5.37 -8.14 -12.06
N GLY A 168 5.27 -7.42 -10.92
CA GLY A 168 5.95 -6.16 -10.69
C GLY A 168 5.38 -5.01 -11.49
N ASP A 169 4.08 -5.08 -11.87
CA ASP A 169 3.36 -3.96 -12.46
C ASP A 169 2.76 -3.10 -11.34
N LEU A 170 2.67 -1.80 -11.57
CA LEU A 170 2.02 -0.86 -10.67
C LEU A 170 0.50 -0.90 -10.87
N VAL A 171 -0.26 -1.13 -9.82
CA VAL A 171 -1.72 -1.22 -9.86
C VAL A 171 -2.36 0.02 -9.26
N LEU A 172 -3.26 0.64 -10.00
CA LEU A 172 -4.14 1.71 -9.55
C LEU A 172 -5.54 1.12 -9.32
N GLY A 173 -5.94 0.94 -8.08
CA GLY A 173 -7.14 0.19 -7.75
C GLY A 173 -8.02 0.85 -6.69
N VAL A 174 -9.04 0.11 -6.30
CA VAL A 174 -9.97 0.45 -5.21
C VAL A 174 -9.85 -0.57 -4.07
N VAL A 175 -10.27 -0.17 -2.87
CA VAL A 175 -10.21 -1.02 -1.67
C VAL A 175 -11.18 -2.19 -1.78
N GLY A 176 -10.72 -3.40 -1.46
CA GLY A 176 -11.56 -4.60 -1.39
C GLY A 176 -12.04 -5.08 -2.74
N SER A 177 -11.12 -5.23 -3.71
CA SER A 177 -11.44 -5.60 -5.10
C SER A 177 -11.84 -7.07 -5.29
N ALA A 178 -11.48 -7.96 -4.36
CA ALA A 178 -11.78 -9.39 -4.42
C ALA A 178 -12.26 -9.91 -3.05
N LYS A 179 -12.79 -11.13 -3.01
CA LYS A 179 -13.23 -11.78 -1.77
C LYS A 179 -12.43 -13.07 -1.52
N ALA A 180 -11.97 -13.24 -0.28
CA ALA A 180 -11.31 -14.47 0.15
C ALA A 180 -12.30 -15.63 0.20
N ALA A 181 -11.86 -16.80 -0.24
CA ALA A 181 -12.67 -18.03 -0.20
C ALA A 181 -12.75 -18.61 1.22
N THR A 182 -11.83 -18.21 2.11
CA THR A 182 -11.72 -18.75 3.48
C THR A 182 -11.87 -17.61 4.49
N ALA A 183 -12.75 -17.79 5.45
CA ALA A 183 -12.89 -16.89 6.60
C ALA A 183 -11.75 -17.10 7.61
N LEU A 184 -11.47 -16.10 8.43
CA LEU A 184 -10.60 -16.19 9.60
C LEU A 184 -11.46 -16.45 10.82
N VAL A 185 -11.34 -17.62 11.43
CA VAL A 185 -12.19 -18.06 12.54
C VAL A 185 -11.34 -18.48 13.72
N LEU A 186 -11.50 -17.78 14.83
CA LEU A 186 -10.84 -18.14 16.09
C LEU A 186 -11.28 -19.55 16.54
N GLY A 187 -10.28 -20.39 16.85
CA GLY A 187 -10.50 -21.79 17.24
C GLY A 187 -10.59 -22.77 16.08
N GLU A 188 -10.55 -22.31 14.82
CA GLU A 188 -10.55 -23.18 13.64
C GLU A 188 -9.22 -23.07 12.86
N ASN A 189 -8.93 -21.91 12.25
CA ASN A 189 -7.76 -21.73 11.38
C ASN A 189 -6.82 -20.61 11.79
N VAL A 190 -7.16 -19.85 12.82
CA VAL A 190 -6.29 -18.82 13.41
C VAL A 190 -5.36 -19.47 14.43
N LEU A 191 -4.04 -19.37 14.21
CA LEU A 191 -3.00 -19.86 15.12
C LEU A 191 -2.66 -18.84 16.20
N SER A 192 -2.57 -17.58 15.81
CA SER A 192 -2.30 -16.45 16.72
C SER A 192 -2.89 -15.17 16.19
N CYS A 193 -3.09 -14.24 17.11
CA CYS A 193 -3.55 -12.89 16.83
C CYS A 193 -2.63 -11.91 17.53
N ASP A 194 -2.23 -10.85 16.84
CA ASP A 194 -1.50 -9.72 17.39
C ASP A 194 -2.25 -8.43 17.00
N THR A 195 -2.62 -7.65 18.03
CA THR A 195 -3.36 -6.40 17.85
C THR A 195 -2.96 -5.36 18.89
N GLU A 196 -2.56 -4.18 18.45
CA GLU A 196 -2.35 -3.03 19.29
C GLU A 196 -3.53 -2.07 19.19
N ARG A 197 -4.46 -2.13 20.13
CA ARG A 197 -5.63 -1.23 20.16
C ARG A 197 -5.30 0.10 20.81
N SER A 198 -4.55 0.92 20.10
CA SER A 198 -4.08 2.20 20.58
C SER A 198 -5.01 3.34 20.14
N ILE A 199 -5.38 4.21 21.09
CA ILE A 199 -6.10 5.47 20.81
C ILE A 199 -5.15 6.66 20.62
N LYS A 200 -3.83 6.40 20.50
CA LYS A 200 -2.80 7.44 20.41
C LYS A 200 -3.07 8.41 19.26
N ASP A 201 -3.46 7.89 18.11
CA ASP A 201 -3.73 8.67 16.89
C ASP A 201 -5.21 8.97 16.67
N ARG A 202 -6.04 8.80 17.70
CA ARG A 202 -7.48 9.05 17.70
C ARG A 202 -7.82 10.24 18.59
N PHE A 203 -8.67 11.14 18.12
CA PHE A 203 -8.91 12.43 18.73
C PHE A 203 -10.40 12.65 18.99
N SER A 204 -10.72 13.37 20.08
CA SER A 204 -12.12 13.68 20.42
C SER A 204 -12.76 14.69 19.47
N GLU A 205 -11.90 15.45 18.79
CA GLU A 205 -12.31 16.54 17.92
C GLU A 205 -11.32 16.68 16.77
N TYR A 206 -11.83 16.71 15.55
CA TYR A 206 -11.09 16.98 14.32
C TYR A 206 -11.56 18.33 13.78
N LEU A 207 -10.65 19.28 13.69
CA LEU A 207 -10.88 20.60 13.10
C LEU A 207 -10.11 20.71 11.79
N ILE A 208 -10.80 20.83 10.68
CA ILE A 208 -10.19 21.09 9.39
C ILE A 208 -10.34 22.55 9.05
N THR A 209 -9.22 23.22 8.80
CA THR A 209 -9.18 24.62 8.38
C THR A 209 -8.76 24.70 6.91
N GLY A 210 -9.35 25.64 6.18
CA GLY A 210 -9.07 25.84 4.77
C GLY A 210 -8.79 27.30 4.45
N GLN A 211 -7.90 27.52 3.48
CA GLN A 211 -7.62 28.85 2.93
C GLN A 211 -8.63 29.20 1.84
N ARG A 212 -8.96 30.47 1.72
CA ARG A 212 -9.63 31.08 0.56
C ARG A 212 -8.72 32.14 -0.06
N PRO A 213 -8.87 32.44 -1.34
CA PRO A 213 -8.23 33.61 -1.92
C PRO A 213 -8.57 34.88 -1.12
N GLY A 214 -7.60 35.71 -0.85
CA GLY A 214 -7.81 37.03 -0.27
C GLY A 214 -8.51 37.98 -1.24
N THR A 215 -9.13 39.00 -0.72
CA THR A 215 -9.60 40.17 -1.48
C THR A 215 -8.81 41.39 -1.01
N ASP A 216 -8.97 42.53 -1.68
CA ASP A 216 -8.27 43.75 -1.33
C ASP A 216 -8.55 44.24 0.10
N ASP A 217 -9.71 43.84 0.66
CA ASP A 217 -10.16 44.23 2.01
C ASP A 217 -9.97 43.11 3.04
N ASP A 218 -9.57 41.84 2.62
CA ASP A 218 -9.55 40.68 3.50
C ASP A 218 -8.33 39.81 3.16
N PHE A 219 -7.25 39.98 3.91
CA PHE A 219 -5.98 39.25 3.74
C PHE A 219 -5.34 38.87 5.08
N GLY A 220 -4.29 38.05 5.05
CA GLY A 220 -3.59 37.58 6.24
C GLY A 220 -4.33 36.49 7.01
N GLU A 221 -4.36 36.58 8.34
CA GLU A 221 -4.97 35.53 9.21
C GLU A 221 -6.45 35.25 8.90
N ALA A 222 -7.19 36.27 8.45
CA ALA A 222 -8.60 36.13 8.09
C ALA A 222 -8.83 35.21 6.88
N THR A 223 -7.82 35.02 6.01
CA THR A 223 -7.90 34.15 4.83
C THR A 223 -7.33 32.74 5.07
N ILE A 224 -6.36 32.61 5.98
CA ILE A 224 -5.64 31.35 6.25
C ILE A 224 -6.53 30.28 6.89
N ALA A 225 -7.50 30.67 7.69
CA ALA A 225 -8.43 29.78 8.36
C ALA A 225 -9.88 30.21 8.18
N ALA A 226 -10.22 30.78 7.02
CA ALA A 226 -11.55 31.34 6.72
C ALA A 226 -12.64 30.26 6.72
N ILE A 227 -12.30 29.04 6.29
CA ILE A 227 -13.20 27.90 6.27
C ILE A 227 -12.81 26.96 7.40
N LYS A 228 -13.78 26.63 8.24
CA LYS A 228 -13.60 25.70 9.38
C LYS A 228 -14.72 24.68 9.37
N GLN A 229 -14.34 23.42 9.47
CA GLN A 229 -15.28 22.32 9.66
C GLN A 229 -14.80 21.44 10.80
N LYS A 230 -15.73 20.86 11.53
CA LYS A 230 -15.45 20.10 12.74
C LYS A 230 -16.26 18.82 12.76
N SER A 231 -15.63 17.71 13.17
CA SER A 231 -16.29 16.48 13.55
C SER A 231 -15.79 16.01 14.91
N GLY A 232 -16.59 15.20 15.61
CA GLY A 232 -16.25 14.66 16.92
C GLY A 232 -16.27 13.14 16.93
N ASP A 233 -15.34 12.52 17.64
CA ASP A 233 -15.32 11.08 17.89
C ASP A 233 -15.81 10.82 19.32
N SER A 234 -17.05 10.33 19.44
CA SER A 234 -17.69 10.05 20.74
C SER A 234 -17.03 8.94 21.56
N ALA A 235 -16.19 8.10 20.93
CA ALA A 235 -15.45 7.08 21.65
C ALA A 235 -14.25 7.63 22.43
N ILE A 236 -13.84 8.88 22.17
CA ILE A 236 -12.76 9.57 22.87
C ILE A 236 -13.39 10.60 23.83
N THR A 237 -13.54 10.24 25.09
CA THR A 237 -14.21 11.06 26.11
C THR A 237 -13.36 12.18 26.67
N ARG A 238 -12.04 12.03 26.70
CA ARG A 238 -11.12 13.09 27.15
C ARG A 238 -10.86 14.10 26.04
N TYR A 239 -10.59 15.35 26.41
CA TYR A 239 -10.29 16.42 25.46
C TYR A 239 -8.96 16.16 24.71
N ARG A 240 -9.05 15.88 23.40
CA ARG A 240 -7.94 15.62 22.48
C ARG A 240 -8.26 16.23 21.12
N PRO A 241 -8.11 17.55 20.95
CA PRO A 241 -8.35 18.18 19.65
C PRO A 241 -7.21 17.91 18.67
N HIS A 242 -7.53 17.81 17.39
CA HIS A 242 -6.58 17.72 16.30
C HIS A 242 -6.98 18.67 15.18
N THR A 243 -6.08 19.59 14.83
CA THR A 243 -6.32 20.57 13.76
C THR A 243 -5.47 20.21 12.55
N ILE A 244 -6.10 20.16 11.38
CA ILE A 244 -5.46 19.90 10.09
C ILE A 244 -5.76 21.07 9.15
N GLN A 245 -4.74 21.61 8.50
CA GLN A 245 -4.90 22.59 7.45
C GLN A 245 -5.06 21.87 6.10
N GLN A 246 -6.18 22.14 5.42
CA GLN A 246 -6.42 21.64 4.07
C GLN A 246 -5.54 22.39 3.08
N SER A 247 -4.71 21.67 2.33
CA SER A 247 -3.91 22.25 1.26
C SER A 247 -4.76 22.53 0.01
N GLY A 248 -4.41 23.57 -0.74
CA GLY A 248 -5.11 23.98 -1.96
C GLY A 248 -6.41 24.73 -1.70
N ALA A 249 -7.22 24.85 -2.76
CA ALA A 249 -8.52 25.53 -2.68
C ALA A 249 -9.50 24.74 -1.80
N ALA A 250 -9.85 25.31 -0.66
CA ALA A 250 -10.77 24.71 0.29
C ALA A 250 -12.20 25.23 0.11
N THR A 251 -13.17 24.34 0.33
CA THR A 251 -14.59 24.69 0.47
C THR A 251 -15.12 24.08 1.75
N SER A 252 -16.27 24.54 2.22
CA SER A 252 -16.93 23.95 3.39
C SER A 252 -17.21 22.44 3.18
N ALA A 253 -17.59 22.05 1.99
CA ALA A 253 -17.85 20.64 1.64
C ALA A 253 -16.57 19.78 1.67
N THR A 254 -15.44 20.29 1.16
CA THR A 254 -14.16 19.54 1.20
C THR A 254 -13.61 19.41 2.60
N CYS A 255 -13.68 20.47 3.38
CA CYS A 255 -13.24 20.43 4.77
C CYS A 255 -14.12 19.46 5.60
N LYS A 256 -15.42 19.41 5.33
CA LYS A 256 -16.33 18.45 5.98
C LYS A 256 -16.00 17.01 5.60
N ALA A 257 -15.87 16.71 4.31
CA ALA A 257 -15.49 15.37 3.83
C ALA A 257 -14.14 14.92 4.42
N ARG A 258 -13.18 15.86 4.56
CA ARG A 258 -11.89 15.57 5.21
C ARG A 258 -12.04 15.28 6.70
N CYS A 259 -12.91 16.00 7.43
CA CYS A 259 -13.19 15.70 8.84
C CYS A 259 -13.73 14.28 9.03
N GLU A 260 -14.74 13.91 8.24
CA GLU A 260 -15.38 12.59 8.28
C GLU A 260 -14.38 11.48 7.93
N PHE A 261 -13.55 11.71 6.91
CA PHE A 261 -12.50 10.79 6.52
C PHE A 261 -11.46 10.58 7.62
N GLU A 262 -10.91 11.65 8.21
CA GLU A 262 -9.90 11.54 9.28
C GLU A 262 -10.44 10.77 10.49
N GLN A 263 -11.68 11.05 10.86
CA GLN A 263 -12.34 10.35 11.95
C GLN A 263 -12.51 8.85 11.64
N ALA A 264 -13.06 8.51 10.46
CA ALA A 264 -13.33 7.13 10.07
C ALA A 264 -12.03 6.32 9.89
N GLN A 265 -11.05 6.87 9.18
CA GLN A 265 -9.78 6.19 8.93
C GLN A 265 -9.01 5.91 10.22
N ARG A 266 -8.92 6.89 11.13
CA ARG A 266 -8.23 6.71 12.41
C ARG A 266 -8.95 5.73 13.31
N ALA A 267 -10.29 5.76 13.34
CA ALA A 267 -11.09 4.76 14.04
C ALA A 267 -10.89 3.35 13.48
N ALA A 268 -10.86 3.19 12.15
CA ALA A 268 -10.62 1.92 11.48
C ALA A 268 -9.20 1.39 11.73
N LYS A 269 -8.18 2.24 11.68
CA LYS A 269 -6.79 1.87 11.96
C LYS A 269 -6.57 1.38 13.39
N THR A 270 -7.34 1.85 14.37
CA THR A 270 -7.25 1.31 15.75
C THR A 270 -7.77 -0.13 15.88
N ARG A 271 -8.43 -0.65 14.85
CA ARG A 271 -8.95 -2.02 14.77
C ARG A 271 -8.09 -2.93 13.90
N GLU A 272 -6.97 -2.42 13.41
CA GLU A 272 -6.01 -3.22 12.65
C GLU A 272 -5.50 -4.39 13.49
N THR A 273 -5.51 -5.57 12.91
CA THR A 273 -5.21 -6.82 13.59
C THR A 273 -4.44 -7.72 12.65
N THR A 274 -3.38 -8.37 13.15
CA THR A 274 -2.59 -9.34 12.40
C THR A 274 -2.92 -10.74 12.88
N TYR A 275 -3.44 -11.56 11.97
CA TYR A 275 -3.71 -12.98 12.22
C TYR A 275 -2.64 -13.84 11.56
N THR A 276 -2.16 -14.84 12.29
CA THR A 276 -1.33 -15.92 11.73
C THR A 276 -2.18 -17.14 11.47
N VAL A 277 -2.12 -17.65 10.24
CA VAL A 277 -2.82 -18.87 9.82
C VAL A 277 -1.83 -19.92 9.34
N GLN A 278 -2.24 -21.21 9.38
CA GLN A 278 -1.43 -22.31 8.91
C GLN A 278 -1.37 -22.34 7.38
N GLY A 279 -0.18 -22.51 6.83
CA GLY A 279 0.04 -22.61 5.38
C GLY A 279 -0.09 -21.28 4.65
N TRP A 280 -0.01 -21.34 3.33
CA TRP A 280 0.00 -20.15 2.45
C TRP A 280 -1.24 -20.03 1.58
N ARG A 281 -2.10 -21.05 1.61
CA ARG A 281 -3.24 -21.16 0.72
C ARG A 281 -4.56 -21.14 1.48
N GLN A 282 -5.55 -20.61 0.81
CA GLN A 282 -6.94 -20.64 1.20
C GLN A 282 -7.52 -22.05 0.99
N GLY A 283 -8.73 -22.30 1.44
CA GLY A 283 -9.40 -23.61 1.31
C GLY A 283 -9.67 -24.04 -0.13
N ASP A 284 -9.74 -23.11 -1.07
CA ASP A 284 -9.87 -23.36 -2.51
C ASP A 284 -8.51 -23.64 -3.20
N GLY A 285 -7.41 -23.50 -2.48
CA GLY A 285 -6.06 -23.71 -2.98
C GLY A 285 -5.36 -22.46 -3.52
N ALA A 286 -6.02 -21.31 -3.64
CA ALA A 286 -5.42 -20.06 -4.02
C ALA A 286 -4.51 -19.52 -2.90
N LEU A 287 -3.45 -18.80 -3.24
CA LEU A 287 -2.65 -18.07 -2.27
C LEU A 287 -3.47 -16.94 -1.64
N TRP A 288 -3.17 -16.62 -0.39
CA TRP A 288 -3.66 -15.38 0.20
C TRP A 288 -3.11 -14.19 -0.57
N ALA A 289 -3.92 -13.14 -0.75
CA ALA A 289 -3.50 -11.95 -1.48
C ALA A 289 -3.96 -10.68 -0.75
N PRO A 290 -3.21 -9.57 -0.86
CA PRO A 290 -3.65 -8.27 -0.35
C PRO A 290 -4.86 -7.75 -1.16
N ASN A 291 -5.57 -6.78 -0.59
CA ASN A 291 -6.78 -6.19 -1.15
C ASN A 291 -7.99 -7.13 -1.27
N MET A 292 -7.98 -8.28 -0.61
CA MET A 292 -9.15 -9.16 -0.52
C MET A 292 -9.99 -8.80 0.71
N LYS A 293 -11.30 -8.89 0.56
CA LYS A 293 -12.26 -8.88 1.67
C LYS A 293 -12.30 -10.26 2.30
N VAL A 294 -12.22 -10.33 3.62
CA VAL A 294 -12.24 -11.57 4.40
C VAL A 294 -13.24 -11.45 5.55
N ILE A 295 -14.00 -12.50 5.79
CA ILE A 295 -14.89 -12.58 6.96
C ILE A 295 -14.05 -12.99 8.17
N VAL A 296 -14.18 -12.28 9.27
CA VAL A 296 -13.46 -12.53 10.52
C VAL A 296 -14.45 -12.79 11.64
N TYR A 297 -14.27 -13.91 12.33
CA TYR A 297 -14.92 -14.23 13.59
C TYR A 297 -13.88 -14.34 14.70
N ASP A 298 -13.81 -13.33 15.53
CA ASP A 298 -12.94 -13.24 16.71
C ASP A 298 -13.58 -12.38 17.80
N PRO A 299 -14.32 -12.98 18.72
CA PRO A 299 -14.99 -12.23 19.79
C PRO A 299 -14.03 -11.51 20.74
N PHE A 300 -12.78 -11.98 20.93
CA PHE A 300 -11.78 -11.29 21.75
C PHE A 300 -11.35 -9.96 21.11
N CYS A 301 -11.27 -9.95 19.78
CA CYS A 301 -11.01 -8.73 19.02
C CYS A 301 -12.28 -7.95 18.68
N GLY A 302 -13.46 -8.41 19.12
CA GLY A 302 -14.75 -7.77 18.86
C GLY A 302 -15.17 -7.81 17.40
N PHE A 303 -14.80 -8.87 16.68
CA PHE A 303 -15.25 -9.16 15.32
C PHE A 303 -16.26 -10.32 15.35
N ASP A 304 -17.48 -10.04 14.94
CA ASP A 304 -18.56 -11.03 14.84
C ASP A 304 -19.00 -11.19 13.38
N ASN A 305 -18.36 -12.11 12.66
CA ASN A 305 -18.57 -12.30 11.23
C ASN A 305 -18.45 -11.02 10.40
N GLU A 306 -17.52 -10.17 10.79
CA GLU A 306 -17.31 -8.87 10.17
C GLU A 306 -16.45 -9.01 8.90
N GLU A 307 -16.85 -8.30 7.84
CA GLU A 307 -16.05 -8.22 6.60
C GLU A 307 -14.94 -7.18 6.78
N LEU A 308 -13.70 -7.65 6.76
CA LEU A 308 -12.49 -6.81 6.81
C LEU A 308 -11.72 -6.90 5.49
N VAL A 309 -10.76 -6.00 5.28
CA VAL A 309 -9.85 -6.02 4.13
C VAL A 309 -8.48 -6.47 4.56
N ILE A 310 -7.87 -7.38 3.81
CA ILE A 310 -6.49 -7.79 3.99
C ILE A 310 -5.59 -6.68 3.43
N GLY A 311 -4.94 -5.94 4.33
CA GLY A 311 -4.02 -4.87 3.97
C GLY A 311 -2.65 -5.38 3.58
N GLU A 312 -2.16 -6.42 4.26
CA GLU A 312 -0.87 -7.03 4.00
C GLU A 312 -0.92 -8.54 4.20
N VAL A 313 -0.19 -9.24 3.36
CA VAL A 313 0.04 -10.69 3.43
C VAL A 313 1.54 -10.92 3.53
N THR A 314 1.97 -11.70 4.52
CA THR A 314 3.35 -12.16 4.63
C THR A 314 3.40 -13.69 4.69
N PHE A 315 4.00 -14.29 3.67
CA PHE A 315 4.27 -15.72 3.63
C PHE A 315 5.56 -16.01 4.37
N ILE A 316 5.49 -16.90 5.36
CA ILE A 316 6.62 -17.24 6.23
C ILE A 316 6.87 -18.75 6.16
N LYS A 317 8.14 -19.11 6.04
CA LYS A 317 8.65 -20.46 6.29
C LYS A 317 9.82 -20.36 7.27
N GLY A 318 9.80 -21.18 8.27
CA GLY A 318 10.85 -21.26 9.29
C GLY A 318 10.76 -22.56 10.08
N ASP A 319 11.31 -22.58 11.26
CA ASP A 319 11.34 -23.76 12.16
C ASP A 319 9.93 -24.22 12.59
N GLN A 320 8.96 -23.31 12.60
CA GLN A 320 7.55 -23.59 12.90
C GLN A 320 6.74 -24.08 11.68
N GLY A 321 7.42 -24.34 10.55
CA GLY A 321 6.78 -24.71 9.30
C GLY A 321 6.39 -23.52 8.44
N THR A 322 5.27 -23.65 7.71
CA THR A 322 4.75 -22.61 6.80
C THR A 322 3.53 -21.93 7.41
N THR A 323 3.55 -20.62 7.52
CA THR A 323 2.46 -19.80 8.05
C THR A 323 2.25 -18.56 7.17
N THR A 324 1.08 -17.97 7.26
CA THR A 324 0.79 -16.66 6.65
C THR A 324 0.34 -15.70 7.73
N GLU A 325 0.98 -14.54 7.78
CA GLU A 325 0.48 -13.40 8.54
C GLU A 325 -0.41 -12.56 7.64
N LEU A 326 -1.61 -12.26 8.13
CA LEU A 326 -2.63 -11.47 7.45
C LEU A 326 -2.96 -10.26 8.31
N ARG A 327 -2.53 -9.08 7.88
CA ARG A 327 -2.89 -7.82 8.52
C ARG A 327 -4.21 -7.36 7.94
N VAL A 328 -5.24 -7.29 8.77
CA VAL A 328 -6.61 -6.96 8.38
C VAL A 328 -7.14 -5.75 9.13
N ALA A 329 -7.99 -4.97 8.50
CA ALA A 329 -8.70 -3.86 9.12
C ALA A 329 -10.02 -3.59 8.38
N PRO A 330 -10.96 -2.81 8.98
CA PRO A 330 -12.09 -2.27 8.23
C PRO A 330 -11.62 -1.50 6.98
N ALA A 331 -12.42 -1.52 5.91
CA ALA A 331 -12.06 -0.90 4.63
C ALA A 331 -11.63 0.58 4.76
N ASP A 332 -12.25 1.32 5.68
CA ASP A 332 -11.93 2.73 5.94
C ASP A 332 -10.46 2.97 6.34
N ALA A 333 -9.77 1.96 6.88
CA ALA A 333 -8.35 2.06 7.24
C ALA A 333 -7.45 2.28 6.02
N TYR A 334 -7.88 1.77 4.86
CA TYR A 334 -7.11 1.79 3.61
C TYR A 334 -7.68 2.77 2.57
N LEU A 335 -8.82 3.42 2.85
CA LEU A 335 -9.37 4.41 1.94
C LEU A 335 -8.39 5.57 1.75
N PRO A 336 -8.16 6.02 0.53
CA PRO A 336 -7.38 7.21 0.28
C PRO A 336 -8.13 8.47 0.69
N GLN A 337 -7.38 9.54 0.96
CA GLN A 337 -7.94 10.84 1.33
C GLN A 337 -8.96 11.33 0.29
N PRO A 338 -10.10 11.95 0.71
CA PRO A 338 -11.07 12.52 -0.22
C PRO A 338 -10.46 13.57 -1.13
N ALA A 339 -10.76 13.50 -2.41
CA ALA A 339 -10.34 14.49 -3.40
C ALA A 339 -10.99 15.86 -3.13
N ALA A 340 -10.24 16.94 -3.41
CA ALA A 340 -10.82 18.27 -3.45
C ALA A 340 -11.80 18.38 -4.64
N PRO A 341 -13.00 18.99 -4.49
CA PRO A 341 -13.91 19.15 -5.61
C PRO A 341 -13.31 20.05 -6.68
N LYS A 342 -13.55 19.69 -7.94
CA LYS A 342 -13.18 20.53 -9.09
C LYS A 342 -13.92 21.87 -9.02
N LYS A 343 -13.21 22.98 -9.28
CA LYS A 343 -13.87 24.22 -9.68
C LYS A 343 -14.71 23.90 -10.94
N LYS A 344 -16.04 24.05 -10.87
CA LYS A 344 -16.84 24.20 -12.10
C LYS A 344 -16.22 25.38 -12.85
N LYS A 345 -15.75 25.17 -14.09
CA LYS A 345 -15.57 26.27 -15.02
C LYS A 345 -16.95 26.93 -15.09
N SER A 346 -17.06 28.18 -14.65
CA SER A 346 -18.17 29.03 -15.02
C SER A 346 -18.04 29.18 -16.52
N GLY A 347 -18.84 28.43 -17.27
CA GLY A 347 -19.15 28.78 -18.64
C GLY A 347 -20.03 30.02 -18.54
N ASP A 348 -19.64 31.00 -19.28
CA ASP A 348 -20.30 32.21 -19.74
C ASP A 348 -19.48 33.46 -19.42
N ASP A 349 -18.47 33.68 -20.22
CA ASP A 349 -18.14 35.02 -20.65
C ASP A 349 -18.62 35.15 -22.11
N GLU A 350 -19.92 35.45 -22.24
CA GLU A 350 -20.47 36.06 -23.43
C GLU A 350 -19.81 37.43 -23.67
N ASP A 351 -19.36 37.61 -24.90
CA ASP A 351 -19.25 38.85 -25.65
C ASP A 351 -19.09 40.18 -24.87
N TRP A 352 -17.89 40.70 -24.89
CA TRP A 352 -17.76 42.17 -25.05
C TRP A 352 -16.95 42.52 -26.29
N LEU A 353 -17.65 42.60 -27.42
CA LEU A 353 -17.29 43.47 -28.51
C LEU A 353 -17.49 44.91 -28.05
N PHE A 354 -16.36 45.67 -27.93
CA PHE A 354 -16.21 47.03 -28.41
C PHE A 354 -14.74 47.39 -28.43
#